data_2283670dbea1b145104c251e7dbcffad
#
_entry.id   2283670dbea1b145104c251e7dbcffad
#
_cell.length_a   1.000
_cell.length_b   1.000
_cell.length_c   1.000
_cell.angle_alpha   90.00
_cell.angle_beta   90.00
_cell.angle_gamma   90.00
#
_symmetry.space_group_name_H-M   'P 1'
#
loop_
_entity.id
_entity.type
_entity.pdbx_description
1 polymer ?
#
loop_
_entity_poly.entity_id
_entity_poly.type
_entity_poly.pdbx_seq_one_letter_code
_entity_poly.pdbx_strand_id
1 'polypeptide(L)'
;GVAQKLTYKLRNDIAIKINKLPMKYFDKKTHGEVLSVITNDIDTLSMNLNQSITQIITAICTIVGILIMMFSISWQMTLISLVILPVAGFLVKLIVGKSQKYFQRQQDFLGHVNGQVEEIYGGLNIVKVFNAEEKVTKDFEKANHELYKSGWRSQFLSGLLHPIVNFISNVGYVGVAVAGGYLAVNGTITVGNIQSFIQYNKQFTRTNKPNSTNICNVTINGSSSRKNIRIFRRTRRNRHT
;
A
#
# COMPACT_ATOMS: atom_id res chain seq x y z
N GLY A 1 0.29 25.70 8.04
CA GLY A 1 0.58 25.40 6.66
C GLY A 1 -0.60 24.90 5.85
N VAL A 2 -0.32 24.34 4.66
CA VAL A 2 -1.34 23.89 3.69
C VAL A 2 -2.26 22.83 4.27
N ALA A 3 -1.70 21.84 4.96
CA ALA A 3 -2.47 20.77 5.58
C ALA A 3 -3.44 21.26 6.66
N GLN A 4 -3.04 22.24 7.46
CA GLN A 4 -3.94 22.84 8.46
C GLN A 4 -5.11 23.60 7.83
N LYS A 5 -4.86 24.34 6.72
CA LYS A 5 -5.94 25.01 5.97
C LYS A 5 -6.91 23.98 5.38
N LEU A 6 -6.39 22.87 4.85
CA LEU A 6 -7.22 21.78 4.33
C LEU A 6 -8.03 21.12 5.43
N THR A 7 -7.42 20.84 6.60
CA THR A 7 -8.10 20.26 7.76
C THR A 7 -9.20 21.17 8.28
N TYR A 8 -8.93 22.45 8.37
CA TYR A 8 -9.95 23.45 8.76
C TYR A 8 -11.14 23.45 7.79
N LYS A 9 -10.86 23.44 6.48
CA LYS A 9 -11.90 23.37 5.46
C LYS A 9 -12.70 22.08 5.55
N LEU A 10 -12.04 20.94 5.72
CA LEU A 10 -12.69 19.63 5.88
C LEU A 10 -13.59 19.60 7.11
N ARG A 11 -13.13 20.12 8.26
CA ARG A 11 -13.95 20.22 9.47
C ARG A 11 -15.20 21.07 9.25
N ASN A 12 -15.04 22.22 8.63
CA ASN A 12 -16.15 23.12 8.32
C ASN A 12 -17.15 22.45 7.36
N ASP A 13 -16.68 21.83 6.27
CA ASP A 13 -17.53 21.17 5.29
C ASP A 13 -18.29 20.00 5.90
N ILE A 14 -17.66 19.22 6.79
CA ILE A 14 -18.30 18.12 7.50
C ILE A 14 -19.32 18.63 8.52
N ALA A 15 -19.02 19.67 9.27
CA ALA A 15 -19.96 20.28 10.21
C ALA A 15 -21.22 20.79 9.50
N ILE A 16 -21.04 21.51 8.36
CA ILE A 16 -22.17 21.97 7.53
C ILE A 16 -22.98 20.78 7.00
N LYS A 17 -22.29 19.69 6.58
CA LYS A 17 -22.94 18.51 6.02
C LYS A 17 -23.73 17.72 7.06
N ILE A 18 -23.22 17.62 8.28
CA ILE A 18 -23.90 16.96 9.40
C ILE A 18 -25.21 17.68 9.72
N ASN A 19 -25.22 19.02 9.74
CA ASN A 19 -26.44 19.79 9.97
C ASN A 19 -27.50 19.62 8.87
N LYS A 20 -27.11 19.11 7.69
CA LYS A 20 -28.02 18.85 6.56
C LYS A 20 -28.43 17.38 6.43
N LEU A 21 -27.95 16.50 7.32
CA LEU A 21 -28.32 15.09 7.28
C LEU A 21 -29.71 14.87 7.87
N PRO A 22 -30.52 13.96 7.29
CA PRO A 22 -31.84 13.62 7.83
C PRO A 22 -31.71 12.90 9.18
N MET A 23 -32.71 13.08 10.07
CA MET A 23 -32.75 12.42 11.39
C MET A 23 -32.57 10.90 11.32
N LYS A 24 -33.10 10.25 10.30
CA LYS A 24 -32.95 8.81 10.06
C LYS A 24 -31.47 8.34 10.00
N TYR A 25 -30.54 9.23 9.73
CA TYR A 25 -29.10 8.91 9.77
C TYR A 25 -28.60 8.79 11.20
N PHE A 26 -29.09 9.66 12.08
CA PHE A 26 -28.70 9.68 13.50
C PHE A 26 -29.36 8.54 14.29
N ASP A 27 -30.55 8.08 13.87
CA ASP A 27 -31.21 6.91 14.48
C ASP A 27 -30.42 5.60 14.30
N LYS A 28 -29.56 5.54 13.27
CA LYS A 28 -28.75 4.36 12.94
C LYS A 28 -27.32 4.41 13.47
N LYS A 29 -26.89 5.53 14.01
CA LYS A 29 -25.52 5.76 14.49
C LYS A 29 -25.54 6.35 15.87
N THR A 30 -24.61 5.90 16.71
CA THR A 30 -24.45 6.49 18.04
C THR A 30 -23.86 7.90 17.95
N HIS A 31 -24.19 8.75 18.89
CA HIS A 31 -23.62 10.11 18.99
C HIS A 31 -22.09 10.06 19.06
N GLY A 32 -21.53 9.03 19.72
CA GLY A 32 -20.09 8.80 19.80
C GLY A 32 -19.44 8.51 18.46
N GLU A 33 -20.08 7.71 17.58
CA GLU A 33 -19.57 7.45 16.22
C GLU A 33 -19.51 8.72 15.37
N VAL A 34 -20.54 9.55 15.43
CA VAL A 34 -20.57 10.81 14.66
C VAL A 34 -19.51 11.78 15.17
N LEU A 35 -19.36 11.88 16.50
CA LEU A 35 -18.35 12.73 17.12
C LEU A 35 -16.93 12.24 16.80
N SER A 36 -16.69 10.93 16.80
CA SER A 36 -15.41 10.31 16.45
C SER A 36 -14.97 10.66 15.03
N VAL A 37 -15.89 10.69 14.07
CA VAL A 37 -15.57 11.12 12.68
C VAL A 37 -15.08 12.57 12.63
N ILE A 38 -15.70 13.46 13.42
CA ILE A 38 -15.35 14.90 13.41
C ILE A 38 -14.01 15.16 14.12
N THR A 39 -13.72 14.40 15.17
CA THR A 39 -12.53 14.59 16.00
C THR A 39 -11.39 13.68 15.56
N ASN A 40 -11.52 12.37 15.77
CA ASN A 40 -10.43 11.43 15.58
C ASN A 40 -10.09 11.15 14.12
N ASP A 41 -11.09 10.97 13.25
CA ASP A 41 -10.84 10.63 11.86
C ASP A 41 -10.24 11.81 11.09
N ILE A 42 -10.70 13.03 11.36
CA ILE A 42 -10.14 14.24 10.75
C ILE A 42 -8.73 14.51 11.26
N ASP A 43 -8.46 14.31 12.54
CA ASP A 43 -7.12 14.50 13.10
C ASP A 43 -6.14 13.46 12.57
N THR A 44 -6.56 12.20 12.45
CA THR A 44 -5.78 11.14 11.81
C THR A 44 -5.51 11.45 10.34
N LEU A 45 -6.49 11.93 9.61
CA LEU A 45 -6.34 12.41 8.22
C LEU A 45 -5.36 13.57 8.14
N SER A 46 -5.46 14.54 9.03
CA SER A 46 -4.56 15.70 9.09
C SER A 46 -3.11 15.31 9.34
N MET A 47 -2.87 14.41 10.31
CA MET A 47 -1.55 13.89 10.61
C MET A 47 -0.96 13.14 9.41
N ASN A 48 -1.75 12.25 8.81
CA ASN A 48 -1.32 11.46 7.65
C ASN A 48 -1.03 12.35 6.43
N LEU A 49 -1.83 13.39 6.19
CA LEU A 49 -1.60 14.36 5.12
C LEU A 49 -0.32 15.16 5.37
N ASN A 50 -0.12 15.67 6.59
CA ASN A 50 1.11 16.39 6.94
C ASN A 50 2.34 15.50 6.73
N GLN A 51 2.30 14.27 7.22
CA GLN A 51 3.39 13.31 7.06
C GLN A 51 3.64 12.98 5.59
N SER A 52 2.58 12.74 4.81
CA SER A 52 2.69 12.43 3.38
C SER A 52 3.27 13.60 2.59
N ILE A 53 2.80 14.82 2.81
CA ILE A 53 3.33 16.02 2.15
C ILE A 53 4.81 16.22 2.49
N THR A 54 5.17 16.09 3.76
CA THR A 54 6.56 16.21 4.20
C THR A 54 7.44 15.14 3.56
N GLN A 55 6.97 13.88 3.51
CA GLN A 55 7.70 12.80 2.85
C GLN A 55 7.89 13.04 1.36
N ILE A 56 6.87 13.54 0.66
CA ILE A 56 6.96 13.85 -0.78
C ILE A 56 8.00 14.95 -1.02
N ILE A 57 7.92 16.05 -0.27
CA ILE A 57 8.87 17.17 -0.41
C ILE A 57 10.30 16.70 -0.12
N THR A 58 10.49 15.96 0.99
CA THR A 58 11.80 15.43 1.37
C THR A 58 12.32 14.45 0.30
N ALA A 59 11.47 13.58 -0.24
CA ALA A 59 11.86 12.64 -1.28
C ALA A 59 12.31 13.37 -2.56
N ILE A 60 11.55 14.38 -3.01
CA ILE A 60 11.90 15.17 -4.18
C ILE A 60 13.23 15.91 -3.97
N CYS A 61 13.39 16.62 -2.85
CA CYS A 61 14.63 17.34 -2.53
C CYS A 61 15.83 16.39 -2.45
N THR A 62 15.64 15.23 -1.82
CA THR A 62 16.69 14.20 -1.69
C THR A 62 17.07 13.63 -3.06
N ILE A 63 16.09 13.26 -3.89
CA ILE A 63 16.36 12.72 -5.23
C ILE A 63 17.08 13.73 -6.10
N VAL A 64 16.60 14.98 -6.15
CA VAL A 64 17.24 16.05 -6.93
C VAL A 64 18.66 16.32 -6.44
N GLY A 65 18.85 16.46 -5.12
CA GLY A 65 20.18 16.69 -4.52
C GLY A 65 21.15 15.54 -4.83
N ILE A 66 20.71 14.30 -4.66
CA ILE A 66 21.54 13.12 -4.98
C ILE A 66 21.89 13.07 -6.45
N LEU A 67 20.95 13.30 -7.35
CA LEU A 67 21.22 13.29 -8.80
C LEU A 67 22.26 14.34 -9.18
N ILE A 68 22.14 15.58 -8.67
CA ILE A 68 23.12 16.64 -8.92
C ILE A 68 24.51 16.17 -8.46
N MET A 69 24.64 15.63 -7.25
CA MET A 69 25.91 15.14 -6.74
C MET A 69 26.47 13.97 -7.51
N MET A 70 25.63 13.02 -7.93
CA MET A 70 26.04 11.88 -8.75
C MET A 70 26.55 12.31 -10.13
N PHE A 71 25.86 13.23 -10.80
CA PHE A 71 26.33 13.79 -12.08
C PHE A 71 27.60 14.59 -11.95
N SER A 72 27.82 15.29 -10.82
CA SER A 72 29.06 16.03 -10.55
C SER A 72 30.28 15.11 -10.39
N ILE A 73 30.10 13.87 -9.91
CA ILE A 73 31.18 12.89 -9.76
C ILE A 73 31.48 12.19 -11.08
N SER A 74 30.47 11.58 -11.71
CA SER A 74 30.64 10.85 -12.97
C SER A 74 29.29 10.61 -13.65
N TRP A 75 29.13 11.08 -14.87
CA TRP A 75 27.92 10.85 -15.66
C TRP A 75 27.76 9.38 -16.06
N GLN A 76 28.86 8.66 -16.28
CA GLN A 76 28.88 7.26 -16.69
C GLN A 76 28.35 6.35 -15.57
N MET A 77 28.82 6.54 -14.33
CA MET A 77 28.35 5.80 -13.17
C MET A 77 26.89 6.13 -12.86
N THR A 78 26.49 7.39 -13.08
CA THR A 78 25.08 7.84 -12.88
C THR A 78 24.15 7.15 -13.86
N LEU A 79 24.56 7.00 -15.13
CA LEU A 79 23.77 6.28 -16.14
C LEU A 79 23.54 4.81 -15.74
N ILE A 80 24.58 4.12 -15.26
CA ILE A 80 24.46 2.73 -14.76
C ILE A 80 23.43 2.66 -13.64
N SER A 81 23.51 3.56 -12.65
CA SER A 81 22.55 3.61 -11.53
C SER A 81 21.14 3.92 -12.00
N LEU A 82 20.98 4.78 -13.01
CA LEU A 82 19.68 5.19 -13.54
C LEU A 82 18.99 4.07 -14.32
N VAL A 83 19.74 3.19 -14.98
CA VAL A 83 19.20 2.01 -15.70
C VAL A 83 18.66 0.95 -14.73
N ILE A 84 19.21 0.86 -13.53
CA ILE A 84 18.77 -0.11 -12.52
C ILE A 84 17.34 0.18 -12.03
N LEU A 85 16.94 1.45 -11.96
CA LEU A 85 15.60 1.83 -11.48
C LEU A 85 14.45 1.30 -12.35
N PRO A 86 14.42 1.49 -13.67
CA PRO A 86 13.36 0.94 -14.50
C PRO A 86 13.35 -0.59 -14.48
N VAL A 87 14.50 -1.24 -14.37
CA VAL A 87 14.57 -2.71 -14.24
C VAL A 87 13.92 -3.16 -12.93
N ALA A 88 14.27 -2.51 -11.82
CA ALA A 88 13.66 -2.79 -10.53
C ALA A 88 12.16 -2.51 -10.54
N GLY A 89 11.75 -1.36 -11.07
CA GLY A 89 10.34 -0.97 -11.17
C GLY A 89 9.51 -1.93 -12.01
N PHE A 90 10.05 -2.41 -13.12
CA PHE A 90 9.40 -3.39 -13.99
C PHE A 90 9.18 -4.73 -13.26
N LEU A 91 10.20 -5.26 -12.57
CA LEU A 91 10.10 -6.49 -11.81
C LEU A 91 9.11 -6.37 -10.64
N VAL A 92 9.16 -5.25 -9.91
CA VAL A 92 8.18 -4.96 -8.85
C VAL A 92 6.76 -4.93 -9.41
N LYS A 93 6.53 -4.25 -10.54
CA LYS A 93 5.21 -4.19 -11.20
C LYS A 93 4.69 -5.58 -11.58
N LEU A 94 5.55 -6.45 -12.11
CA LEU A 94 5.17 -7.83 -12.47
C LEU A 94 4.76 -8.65 -11.24
N ILE A 95 5.54 -8.57 -10.16
CA ILE A 95 5.29 -9.32 -8.93
C ILE A 95 4.02 -8.82 -8.26
N VAL A 96 3.88 -7.49 -8.09
CA VAL A 96 2.69 -6.88 -7.48
C VAL A 96 1.44 -7.23 -8.27
N GLY A 97 1.48 -7.13 -9.60
CA GLY A 97 0.33 -7.49 -10.44
C GLY A 97 -0.15 -8.94 -10.27
N LYS A 98 0.79 -9.88 -10.16
CA LYS A 98 0.47 -11.29 -9.88
C LYS A 98 0.00 -11.51 -8.44
N SER A 99 0.68 -10.91 -7.47
CA SER A 99 0.36 -11.03 -6.04
C SER A 99 -1.05 -10.49 -5.75
N GLN A 100 -1.43 -9.37 -6.35
CA GLN A 100 -2.71 -8.72 -6.12
C GLN A 100 -3.90 -9.59 -6.50
N LYS A 101 -3.78 -10.40 -7.57
CA LYS A 101 -4.82 -11.35 -7.98
C LYS A 101 -5.06 -12.43 -6.92
N TYR A 102 -4.00 -12.96 -6.32
CA TYR A 102 -4.10 -13.96 -5.26
C TYR A 102 -4.56 -13.33 -3.94
N PHE A 103 -4.15 -12.10 -3.65
CA PHE A 103 -4.62 -11.36 -2.49
C PHE A 103 -6.13 -11.09 -2.54
N GLN A 104 -6.67 -10.69 -3.70
CA GLN A 104 -8.12 -10.54 -3.88
C GLN A 104 -8.86 -11.87 -3.63
N ARG A 105 -8.38 -12.96 -4.24
CA ARG A 105 -8.96 -14.29 -4.00
C ARG A 105 -8.92 -14.68 -2.53
N GLN A 106 -7.81 -14.40 -1.84
CA GLN A 106 -7.69 -14.66 -0.41
C GLN A 106 -8.75 -13.90 0.39
N GLN A 107 -9.00 -12.62 0.07
CA GLN A 107 -10.03 -11.82 0.74
C GLN A 107 -11.45 -12.33 0.44
N ASP A 108 -11.71 -12.74 -0.80
CA ASP A 108 -13.01 -13.28 -1.20
C ASP A 108 -13.29 -14.61 -0.46
N PHE A 109 -12.32 -15.52 -0.42
CA PHE A 109 -12.47 -16.77 0.31
C PHE A 109 -12.50 -16.60 1.83
N LEU A 110 -11.76 -15.61 2.38
CA LEU A 110 -11.86 -15.27 3.80
C LEU A 110 -13.28 -14.79 4.15
N GLY A 111 -13.86 -13.94 3.32
CA GLY A 111 -15.26 -13.51 3.48
C GLY A 111 -16.23 -14.68 3.40
N HIS A 112 -16.00 -15.63 2.48
CA HIS A 112 -16.83 -16.82 2.32
C HIS A 112 -16.73 -17.77 3.53
N VAL A 113 -15.52 -18.05 4.01
CA VAL A 113 -15.29 -18.87 5.21
C VAL A 113 -15.94 -18.23 6.44
N ASN A 114 -15.77 -16.92 6.63
CA ASN A 114 -16.40 -16.23 7.76
C ASN A 114 -17.94 -16.29 7.67
N GLY A 115 -18.51 -16.08 6.47
CA GLY A 115 -19.95 -16.23 6.26
C GLY A 115 -20.46 -17.64 6.54
N GLN A 116 -19.74 -18.68 6.13
CA GLN A 116 -20.07 -20.06 6.47
C GLN A 116 -20.04 -20.33 7.97
N VAL A 117 -19.01 -19.81 8.68
CA VAL A 117 -18.93 -19.96 10.13
C VAL A 117 -20.12 -19.29 10.82
N GLU A 118 -20.49 -18.08 10.40
CA GLU A 118 -21.65 -17.35 10.95
C GLU A 118 -22.96 -18.11 10.67
N GLU A 119 -23.16 -18.62 9.45
CA GLU A 119 -24.34 -19.40 9.07
C GLU A 119 -24.45 -20.71 9.85
N ILE A 120 -23.35 -21.47 9.97
CA ILE A 120 -23.30 -22.73 10.71
C ILE A 120 -23.55 -22.50 12.20
N TYR A 121 -22.96 -21.47 12.79
CA TYR A 121 -23.16 -21.15 14.19
C TYR A 121 -24.60 -20.70 14.48
N GLY A 122 -25.19 -19.89 13.58
CA GLY A 122 -26.59 -19.47 13.67
C GLY A 122 -27.58 -20.60 13.49
N GLY A 123 -27.22 -21.61 12.66
CA GLY A 123 -28.04 -22.79 12.35
C GLY A 123 -27.63 -24.08 13.02
N LEU A 124 -26.79 -24.07 14.05
CA LEU A 124 -26.19 -25.27 14.65
C LEU A 124 -27.22 -26.33 15.08
N ASN A 125 -28.34 -25.90 15.64
CA ASN A 125 -29.42 -26.79 16.03
C ASN A 125 -30.01 -27.52 14.81
N ILE A 126 -30.14 -26.85 13.69
CA ILE A 126 -30.67 -27.42 12.45
C ILE A 126 -29.67 -28.43 11.89
N VAL A 127 -28.37 -28.09 11.86
CA VAL A 127 -27.30 -28.99 11.42
C VAL A 127 -27.33 -30.29 12.20
N LYS A 128 -27.51 -30.23 13.55
CA LYS A 128 -27.57 -31.37 14.43
C LYS A 128 -28.84 -32.22 14.24
N VAL A 129 -30.00 -31.57 14.09
CA VAL A 129 -31.27 -32.32 13.88
C VAL A 129 -31.25 -33.12 12.59
N PHE A 130 -30.60 -32.58 11.54
CA PHE A 130 -30.53 -33.23 10.23
C PHE A 130 -29.25 -34.10 10.05
N ASN A 131 -28.40 -34.26 11.07
CA ASN A 131 -27.12 -34.98 11.01
C ASN A 131 -26.27 -34.53 9.81
N ALA A 132 -26.22 -33.20 9.56
CA ALA A 132 -25.57 -32.60 8.41
C ALA A 132 -24.12 -32.18 8.67
N GLU A 133 -23.52 -32.54 9.83
CA GLU A 133 -22.19 -32.09 10.27
C GLU A 133 -21.11 -32.49 9.27
N GLU A 134 -21.15 -33.71 8.74
CA GLU A 134 -20.14 -34.19 7.79
C GLU A 134 -20.18 -33.39 6.48
N LYS A 135 -21.38 -33.07 5.98
CA LYS A 135 -21.54 -32.25 4.77
C LYS A 135 -21.01 -30.83 4.98
N VAL A 136 -21.38 -30.21 6.11
CA VAL A 136 -20.97 -28.86 6.46
C VAL A 136 -19.46 -28.78 6.63
N THR A 137 -18.84 -29.75 7.30
CA THR A 137 -17.39 -29.83 7.47
C THR A 137 -16.68 -29.98 6.12
N LYS A 138 -17.16 -30.84 5.22
CA LYS A 138 -16.58 -30.99 3.88
C LYS A 138 -16.65 -29.70 3.04
N ASP A 139 -17.74 -28.96 3.13
CA ASP A 139 -17.89 -27.72 2.40
C ASP A 139 -16.99 -26.61 2.99
N PHE A 140 -16.86 -26.57 4.32
CA PHE A 140 -15.90 -25.70 5.00
C PHE A 140 -14.46 -26.04 4.61
N GLU A 141 -14.07 -27.31 4.58
CA GLU A 141 -12.73 -27.73 4.19
C GLU A 141 -12.38 -27.32 2.77
N LYS A 142 -13.33 -27.40 1.82
CA LYS A 142 -13.11 -26.92 0.44
C LYS A 142 -12.83 -25.43 0.41
N ALA A 143 -13.65 -24.63 1.09
CA ALA A 143 -13.48 -23.18 1.14
C ALA A 143 -12.16 -22.79 1.84
N ASN A 144 -11.83 -23.46 2.95
CA ASN A 144 -10.59 -23.24 3.69
C ASN A 144 -9.35 -23.65 2.88
N HIS A 145 -9.44 -24.72 2.08
CA HIS A 145 -8.36 -25.14 1.19
C HIS A 145 -8.08 -24.10 0.08
N GLU A 146 -9.11 -23.51 -0.51
CA GLU A 146 -8.93 -22.44 -1.49
C GLU A 146 -8.39 -21.14 -0.83
N LEU A 147 -8.81 -20.84 0.39
CA LEU A 147 -8.26 -19.78 1.21
C LEU A 147 -6.77 -20.01 1.47
N TYR A 148 -6.38 -21.22 1.89
CA TYR A 148 -4.98 -21.60 2.10
C TYR A 148 -4.15 -21.45 0.83
N LYS A 149 -4.59 -22.00 -0.30
CA LYS A 149 -3.88 -21.89 -1.59
C LYS A 149 -3.67 -20.43 -2.02
N SER A 150 -4.71 -19.64 -1.89
CA SER A 150 -4.67 -18.22 -2.26
C SER A 150 -3.77 -17.41 -1.31
N GLY A 151 -3.88 -17.67 -0.01
CA GLY A 151 -3.07 -17.06 1.03
C GLY A 151 -1.59 -17.37 0.88
N TRP A 152 -1.25 -18.65 0.71
CA TRP A 152 0.14 -19.06 0.52
C TRP A 152 0.78 -18.39 -0.70
N ARG A 153 0.07 -18.40 -1.86
CA ARG A 153 0.59 -17.76 -3.09
C ARG A 153 0.71 -16.26 -2.98
N SER A 154 -0.27 -15.61 -2.35
CA SER A 154 -0.24 -14.18 -2.09
C SER A 154 0.95 -13.79 -1.21
N GLN A 155 1.13 -14.52 -0.10
CA GLN A 155 2.20 -14.25 0.87
C GLN A 155 3.58 -14.55 0.30
N PHE A 156 3.73 -15.66 -0.44
CA PHE A 156 4.98 -16.00 -1.10
C PHE A 156 5.41 -14.94 -2.11
N LEU A 157 4.51 -14.55 -3.02
CA LEU A 157 4.81 -13.51 -4.02
C LEU A 157 5.12 -12.16 -3.37
N SER A 158 4.35 -11.76 -2.35
CA SER A 158 4.61 -10.53 -1.62
C SER A 158 5.93 -10.57 -0.86
N GLY A 159 6.27 -11.72 -0.27
CA GLY A 159 7.53 -11.93 0.44
C GLY A 159 8.76 -11.87 -0.47
N LEU A 160 8.63 -12.24 -1.74
CA LEU A 160 9.72 -12.16 -2.72
C LEU A 160 10.09 -10.72 -3.11
N LEU A 161 9.21 -9.75 -2.90
CA LEU A 161 9.47 -8.35 -3.29
C LEU A 161 10.75 -7.81 -2.66
N HIS A 162 10.91 -8.01 -1.35
CA HIS A 162 12.05 -7.46 -0.61
C HIS A 162 13.40 -8.08 -1.03
N PRO A 163 13.55 -9.43 -1.09
CA PRO A 163 14.75 -10.07 -1.59
C PRO A 163 15.11 -9.68 -3.03
N ILE A 164 14.13 -9.60 -3.92
CA ILE A 164 14.38 -9.27 -5.32
C ILE A 164 14.86 -7.83 -5.48
N VAL A 165 14.23 -6.87 -4.79
CA VAL A 165 14.67 -5.46 -4.81
C VAL A 165 16.08 -5.32 -4.24
N ASN A 166 16.40 -6.06 -3.17
CA ASN A 166 17.74 -6.07 -2.59
C ASN A 166 18.76 -6.70 -3.54
N PHE A 167 18.42 -7.81 -4.20
CA PHE A 167 19.28 -8.45 -5.18
C PHE A 167 19.64 -7.49 -6.33
N ILE A 168 18.64 -6.83 -6.93
CA ILE A 168 18.84 -5.85 -7.99
C ILE A 168 19.72 -4.68 -7.51
N SER A 169 19.48 -4.19 -6.29
CA SER A 169 20.28 -3.13 -5.69
C SER A 169 21.75 -3.56 -5.52
N ASN A 170 21.99 -4.82 -5.14
CA ASN A 170 23.35 -5.35 -4.98
C ASN A 170 24.05 -5.55 -6.34
N VAL A 171 23.34 -6.01 -7.36
CA VAL A 171 23.87 -6.07 -8.74
C VAL A 171 24.26 -4.67 -9.21
N GLY A 172 23.41 -3.68 -8.95
CA GLY A 172 23.72 -2.29 -9.23
C GLY A 172 24.96 -1.76 -8.49
N TYR A 173 25.07 -2.12 -7.21
CA TYR A 173 26.26 -1.79 -6.41
C TYR A 173 27.55 -2.37 -7.04
N VAL A 174 27.52 -3.64 -7.44
CA VAL A 174 28.67 -4.28 -8.11
C VAL A 174 29.01 -3.57 -9.42
N GLY A 175 28.02 -3.27 -10.24
CA GLY A 175 28.21 -2.53 -11.50
C GLY A 175 28.87 -1.15 -11.27
N VAL A 176 28.39 -0.40 -10.28
CA VAL A 176 28.97 0.89 -9.90
C VAL A 176 30.41 0.73 -9.36
N ALA A 177 30.68 -0.30 -8.56
CA ALA A 177 32.00 -0.54 -8.00
C ALA A 177 33.01 -0.89 -9.10
N VAL A 178 32.64 -1.75 -10.05
CA VAL A 178 33.49 -2.12 -11.18
C VAL A 178 33.75 -0.93 -12.10
N ALA A 179 32.70 -0.18 -12.47
CA ALA A 179 32.85 1.02 -13.31
C ALA A 179 33.68 2.11 -12.59
N GLY A 180 33.45 2.31 -11.29
CA GLY A 180 34.20 3.25 -10.48
C GLY A 180 35.67 2.86 -10.37
N GLY A 181 35.98 1.56 -10.14
CA GLY A 181 37.34 1.05 -10.12
C GLY A 181 38.07 1.28 -11.43
N TYR A 182 37.41 1.00 -12.57
CA TYR A 182 37.97 1.26 -13.87
C TYR A 182 38.28 2.74 -14.12
N LEU A 183 37.37 3.64 -13.74
CA LEU A 183 37.56 5.10 -13.89
C LEU A 183 38.65 5.62 -12.92
N ALA A 184 38.81 5.01 -11.75
CA ALA A 184 39.85 5.38 -10.81
C ALA A 184 41.26 4.95 -11.30
N VAL A 185 41.39 3.76 -11.88
CA VAL A 185 42.66 3.30 -12.52
C VAL A 185 43.04 4.23 -13.64
N ASN A 186 42.09 4.73 -14.42
CA ASN A 186 42.31 5.71 -15.48
C ASN A 186 42.54 7.15 -14.97
N GLY A 187 42.60 7.35 -13.65
CA GLY A 187 42.83 8.66 -13.04
C GLY A 187 41.69 9.69 -13.15
N THR A 188 40.51 9.27 -13.65
CA THR A 188 39.39 10.16 -13.90
C THR A 188 38.66 10.53 -12.60
N ILE A 189 38.63 9.64 -11.61
CA ILE A 189 37.99 9.83 -10.31
C ILE A 189 38.89 9.30 -9.18
N THR A 190 38.66 9.80 -7.96
CA THR A 190 39.37 9.31 -6.77
C THR A 190 38.62 8.15 -6.09
N VAL A 191 39.32 7.36 -5.27
CA VAL A 191 38.69 6.30 -4.46
C VAL A 191 37.64 6.86 -3.52
N GLY A 192 37.85 8.08 -2.99
CA GLY A 192 36.85 8.78 -2.18
C GLY A 192 35.56 9.09 -2.93
N ASN A 193 35.67 9.43 -4.24
CA ASN A 193 34.54 9.64 -5.12
C ASN A 193 33.71 8.37 -5.32
N ILE A 194 34.37 7.20 -5.42
CA ILE A 194 33.67 5.90 -5.51
C ILE A 194 32.86 5.65 -4.25
N GLN A 195 33.45 5.87 -3.09
CA GLN A 195 32.77 5.66 -1.80
C GLN A 195 31.56 6.59 -1.65
N SER A 196 31.73 7.87 -1.96
CA SER A 196 30.64 8.85 -1.96
C SER A 196 29.52 8.47 -2.92
N PHE A 197 29.87 8.04 -4.14
CA PHE A 197 28.92 7.61 -5.16
C PHE A 197 28.12 6.38 -4.72
N ILE A 198 28.76 5.40 -4.11
CA ILE A 198 28.11 4.21 -3.54
C ILE A 198 27.10 4.63 -2.47
N GLN A 199 27.43 5.59 -1.64
CA GLN A 199 26.53 6.08 -0.60
C GLN A 199 25.33 6.80 -1.20
N TYR A 200 25.54 7.63 -2.22
CA TYR A 200 24.45 8.29 -2.96
C TYR A 200 23.57 7.26 -3.67
N ASN A 201 24.15 6.25 -4.31
CA ASN A 201 23.39 5.19 -4.95
C ASN A 201 22.53 4.38 -3.98
N LYS A 202 23.04 4.05 -2.79
CA LYS A 202 22.27 3.42 -1.72
C LYS A 202 21.11 4.30 -1.27
N GLN A 203 21.35 5.59 -1.06
CA GLN A 203 20.33 6.54 -0.62
C GLN A 203 19.25 6.73 -1.71
N PHE A 204 19.65 6.84 -2.96
CA PHE A 204 18.78 6.93 -4.11
C PHE A 204 17.85 5.72 -4.25
N THR A 205 18.42 4.53 -4.16
CA THR A 205 17.67 3.27 -4.21
C THR A 205 16.72 3.13 -3.01
N ARG A 206 17.14 3.58 -1.81
CA ARG A 206 16.31 3.54 -0.61
C ARG A 206 15.11 4.47 -0.68
N THR A 207 15.28 5.67 -1.22
CA THR A 207 14.20 6.65 -1.38
C THR A 207 13.14 6.15 -2.38
N ASN A 208 13.56 5.38 -3.39
CA ASN A 208 12.67 4.82 -4.41
C ASN A 208 12.11 3.43 -4.06
N LYS A 209 12.48 2.83 -2.91
CA LYS A 209 11.88 1.54 -2.50
C LYS A 209 10.40 1.73 -2.17
N PRO A 210 9.51 1.02 -2.87
CA PRO A 210 8.11 1.04 -2.49
C PRO A 210 7.97 0.41 -1.10
N ASN A 211 7.45 1.16 -0.15
CA ASN A 211 7.04 0.60 1.14
C ASN A 211 5.92 -0.39 0.88
N SER A 212 6.23 -1.68 0.94
CA SER A 212 5.28 -2.78 0.70
C SER A 212 4.03 -2.69 1.58
N THR A 213 4.16 -2.18 2.79
CA THR A 213 3.05 -1.87 3.70
C THR A 213 2.10 -0.80 3.15
N ASN A 214 2.61 0.24 2.50
CA ASN A 214 1.77 1.29 1.92
C ASN A 214 1.01 0.82 0.67
N ILE A 215 1.60 -0.05 -0.15
CA ILE A 215 0.93 -0.59 -1.33
C ILE A 215 -0.24 -1.49 -0.93
N CYS A 216 -0.08 -2.36 0.07
CA CYS A 216 -1.17 -3.16 0.61
C CYS A 216 -2.26 -2.30 1.26
N ASN A 217 -1.88 -1.31 2.07
CA ASN A 217 -2.83 -0.43 2.77
C ASN A 217 -3.61 0.47 1.81
N VAL A 218 -3.00 1.01 0.76
CA VAL A 218 -3.70 1.81 -0.27
C VAL A 218 -4.71 0.94 -1.03
N THR A 219 -4.39 -0.33 -1.28
CA THR A 219 -5.30 -1.24 -1.98
C THR A 219 -6.47 -1.65 -1.08
N ILE A 220 -6.24 -1.92 0.20
CA ILE A 220 -7.29 -2.25 1.18
C ILE A 220 -8.20 -1.03 1.43
N ASN A 221 -7.62 0.14 1.68
CA ASN A 221 -8.39 1.37 1.90
C ASN A 221 -9.09 1.85 0.63
N GLY A 222 -8.50 1.66 -0.56
CA GLY A 222 -9.13 1.97 -1.84
C GLY A 222 -10.37 1.12 -2.12
N SER A 223 -10.39 -0.15 -1.73
CA SER A 223 -11.56 -1.03 -1.88
C SER A 223 -12.66 -0.71 -0.87
N SER A 224 -12.30 -0.44 0.37
CA SER A 224 -13.24 -0.02 1.45
C SER A 224 -13.82 1.38 1.18
N SER A 225 -13.00 2.34 0.74
CA SER A 225 -13.46 3.66 0.30
C SER A 225 -14.39 3.58 -0.90
N ARG A 226 -14.13 2.72 -1.89
CA ARG A 226 -15.02 2.53 -3.04
C ARG A 226 -16.37 1.91 -2.66
N LYS A 227 -16.41 1.00 -1.68
CA LYS A 227 -17.67 0.50 -1.12
C LYS A 227 -18.45 1.61 -0.40
N ASN A 228 -17.79 2.39 0.43
CA ASN A 228 -18.42 3.51 1.15
C ASN A 228 -18.90 4.61 0.20
N ILE A 229 -18.12 4.97 -0.84
CA ILE A 229 -18.51 5.96 -1.86
C ILE A 229 -19.69 5.44 -2.71
N ARG A 230 -19.78 4.14 -2.99
CA ARG A 230 -20.95 3.55 -3.69
C ARG A 230 -22.22 3.62 -2.84
N ILE A 231 -22.13 3.45 -1.54
CA ILE A 231 -23.26 3.63 -0.62
C ILE A 231 -23.73 5.09 -0.66
N PHE A 232 -22.81 6.06 -0.61
CA PHE A 232 -23.14 7.50 -0.73
C PHE A 232 -23.75 7.88 -2.09
N ARG A 233 -23.30 7.25 -3.19
CA ARG A 233 -23.88 7.47 -4.53
C ARG A 233 -25.29 6.87 -4.68
N ARG A 234 -25.55 5.72 -4.09
CA ARG A 234 -26.86 5.06 -4.16
C ARG A 234 -27.94 5.83 -3.40
N THR A 235 -27.59 6.45 -2.28
CA THR A 235 -28.51 7.31 -1.49
C THR A 235 -28.88 8.61 -2.24
N ARG A 236 -28.04 9.06 -3.18
CA ARG A 236 -28.31 10.26 -3.99
C ARG A 236 -29.29 9.98 -5.15
N ARG A 237 -29.36 8.73 -5.62
CA ARG A 237 -30.21 8.34 -6.78
C ARG A 237 -31.67 8.10 -6.37
N ASN A 238 -31.93 7.78 -5.11
CA ASN A 238 -33.30 7.55 -4.61
C ASN A 238 -34.00 8.83 -4.10
N ARG A 239 -33.51 10.02 -4.44
CA ARG A 239 -34.13 11.33 -4.15
C ARG A 239 -34.84 11.95 -5.37
N HIS A 240 -34.88 11.27 -6.50
CA HIS A 240 -35.52 11.76 -7.73
C HIS A 240 -36.59 10.78 -8.27
N THR A 241 -37.07 9.89 -7.45
CA THR A 241 -38.34 9.15 -7.58
C THR A 241 -39.12 9.34 -6.24
#